data_9437697528fdb741514e37e6b482f7a8
#
_entry.id   9437697528fdb741514e37e6b482f7a8
#
_cell.length_a   1.000
_cell.length_b   1.000
_cell.length_c   1.000
_cell.angle_alpha   90.00
_cell.angle_beta   90.00
_cell.angle_gamma   90.00
#
_symmetry.space_group_name_H-M   'P 1'
#
loop_
_entity.id
_entity.type
_entity.pdbx_description
1 polymer ?
#
loop_
_entity_poly.entity_id
_entity_poly.type
_entity_poly.pdbx_seq_one_letter_code
_entity_poly.pdbx_strand_id
1 'polypeptide(L)'
;KVFRYDQIHDCFSLVYKLPMESFSEQPDPVTYAWLDQNKHIWLCNKDTIFLYNTDTKQVTHIKNDISEEITDIEQIDESHFFIGTEMGIHYAQLENNALKLINCDKLESVKAQVSDLHFDKKIRKLFIGTFLRGIMVYDMNTKSVIRPDYNLKDISITRFKPLNDKELLIATDGGGVHKINMDTYQIVPEIVADYNSNCGMNGNSINDIFVDDEERVWLANYPIGITIQNNRYTGYKWIKHSIGNKQSLINDQVNAIIEDREGDLWFATNNGISFFNSKTGQWRSVLSAFEESQGNKSHIFLTICEVAPGIIWAGGY
;
A
#
# COMPACT_ATOMS: atom_id res chain seq x y z
N LYS A 1 -8.18 12.37 -7.70
CA LYS A 1 -8.12 12.05 -9.16
C LYS A 1 -7.63 10.62 -9.31
N VAL A 2 -8.18 9.87 -10.25
CA VAL A 2 -7.78 8.50 -10.56
C VAL A 2 -7.34 8.46 -12.02
N PHE A 3 -6.14 7.92 -12.25
CA PHE A 3 -5.56 7.81 -13.58
C PHE A 3 -5.42 6.33 -13.95
N ARG A 4 -5.57 6.05 -15.25
CA ARG A 4 -5.34 4.74 -15.84
C ARG A 4 -4.15 4.82 -16.78
N TYR A 5 -3.21 3.90 -16.63
CA TYR A 5 -2.15 3.75 -17.62
C TYR A 5 -2.66 3.07 -18.88
N ASP A 6 -2.32 3.62 -20.03
CA ASP A 6 -2.56 3.04 -21.34
C ASP A 6 -1.23 2.52 -21.90
N GLN A 7 -1.08 1.21 -21.93
CA GLN A 7 0.15 0.56 -22.39
C GLN A 7 0.42 0.80 -23.89
N ILE A 8 -0.63 0.97 -24.71
CA ILE A 8 -0.47 1.20 -26.16
C ILE A 8 0.13 2.59 -26.42
N HIS A 9 -0.30 3.59 -25.69
CA HIS A 9 0.12 4.97 -25.86
C HIS A 9 1.19 5.42 -24.85
N ASP A 10 1.60 4.53 -23.94
CA ASP A 10 2.59 4.79 -22.87
C ASP A 10 2.29 6.08 -22.07
N CYS A 11 1.04 6.26 -21.70
CA CYS A 11 0.59 7.45 -20.98
C CYS A 11 -0.50 7.16 -19.95
N PHE A 12 -0.58 8.00 -18.92
CA PHE A 12 -1.70 8.00 -17.98
C PHE A 12 -2.82 8.92 -18.47
N SER A 13 -4.03 8.42 -18.51
CA SER A 13 -5.23 9.20 -18.80
C SER A 13 -6.11 9.31 -17.56
N LEU A 14 -6.67 10.50 -17.32
CA LEU A 14 -7.61 10.71 -16.23
C LEU A 14 -8.89 9.90 -16.52
N VAL A 15 -9.24 8.99 -15.62
CA VAL A 15 -10.42 8.11 -15.74
C VAL A 15 -11.57 8.63 -14.89
N TYR A 16 -11.27 9.06 -13.68
CA TYR A 16 -12.27 9.53 -12.74
C TYR A 16 -11.76 10.65 -11.85
N LYS A 17 -12.64 11.59 -11.59
CA LYS A 17 -12.42 12.70 -10.67
C LYS A 17 -13.50 12.61 -9.60
N LEU A 18 -13.11 12.40 -8.36
CA LEU A 18 -14.07 12.40 -7.24
C LEU A 18 -14.87 13.69 -7.23
N PRO A 19 -16.15 13.63 -6.82
CA PRO A 19 -16.98 14.83 -6.64
C PRO A 19 -16.26 15.82 -5.72
N MET A 20 -16.40 17.10 -6.04
CA MET A 20 -15.91 18.18 -5.16
C MET A 20 -16.96 18.40 -4.05
N GLU A 21 -16.53 18.51 -2.81
CA GLU A 21 -17.38 19.12 -1.79
C GLU A 21 -17.67 20.57 -2.17
N SER A 22 -18.90 21.01 -1.91
CA SER A 22 -19.48 22.26 -2.44
C SER A 22 -18.77 23.57 -2.03
N PHE A 23 -17.69 23.49 -1.25
CA PHE A 23 -16.93 24.63 -0.72
C PHE A 23 -15.41 24.58 -0.95
N SER A 24 -14.86 23.55 -1.61
CA SER A 24 -13.44 23.49 -1.90
C SER A 24 -13.15 23.81 -3.37
N GLU A 25 -12.16 24.67 -3.62
CA GLU A 25 -11.67 24.98 -4.96
C GLU A 25 -10.88 23.82 -5.60
N GLN A 26 -10.50 22.80 -4.81
CA GLN A 26 -9.76 21.63 -5.27
C GLN A 26 -10.56 20.35 -5.01
N PRO A 27 -10.51 19.35 -5.91
CA PRO A 27 -11.12 18.05 -5.66
C PRO A 27 -10.39 17.38 -4.49
N ASP A 28 -11.17 16.78 -3.59
CA ASP A 28 -10.63 16.03 -2.48
C ASP A 28 -9.69 14.90 -2.96
N PRO A 29 -8.57 14.66 -2.27
CA PRO A 29 -7.64 13.61 -2.62
C PRO A 29 -8.29 12.24 -2.42
N VAL A 30 -7.87 11.25 -3.21
CA VAL A 30 -8.07 9.83 -2.86
C VAL A 30 -7.03 9.50 -1.81
N THR A 31 -7.49 9.16 -0.61
CA THR A 31 -6.59 8.81 0.51
C THR A 31 -6.21 7.34 0.46
N TYR A 32 -7.09 6.48 -0.05
CA TYR A 32 -6.85 5.06 -0.21
C TYR A 32 -7.51 4.50 -1.48
N ALA A 33 -6.81 3.60 -2.19
CA ALA A 33 -7.36 2.90 -3.35
C ALA A 33 -6.94 1.43 -3.32
N TRP A 34 -7.89 0.53 -3.57
CA TRP A 34 -7.68 -0.91 -3.50
C TRP A 34 -8.54 -1.67 -4.52
N LEU A 35 -8.02 -2.76 -5.08
CA LEU A 35 -8.71 -3.63 -6.02
C LEU A 35 -9.22 -4.88 -5.30
N ASP A 36 -10.53 -5.11 -5.32
CA ASP A 36 -11.13 -6.29 -4.71
C ASP A 36 -11.09 -7.52 -5.64
N GLN A 37 -11.45 -8.68 -5.10
CA GLN A 37 -11.49 -9.95 -5.84
C GLN A 37 -12.55 -9.97 -6.96
N ASN A 38 -13.52 -9.05 -6.91
CA ASN A 38 -14.59 -8.88 -7.89
C ASN A 38 -14.24 -7.87 -9.00
N LYS A 39 -12.98 -7.42 -9.07
CA LYS A 39 -12.46 -6.41 -10.01
C LYS A 39 -13.13 -5.03 -9.83
N HIS A 40 -13.55 -4.70 -8.63
CA HIS A 40 -13.93 -3.35 -8.30
C HIS A 40 -12.75 -2.61 -7.67
N ILE A 41 -12.55 -1.37 -8.05
CA ILE A 41 -11.61 -0.49 -7.37
C ILE A 41 -12.39 0.29 -6.31
N TRP A 42 -11.98 0.11 -5.08
CA TRP A 42 -12.43 0.90 -3.96
C TRP A 42 -11.63 2.19 -3.95
N LEU A 43 -12.32 3.31 -3.92
CA LEU A 43 -11.73 4.64 -3.88
C LEU A 43 -12.24 5.32 -2.61
N CYS A 44 -11.35 5.54 -1.66
CA CYS A 44 -11.70 6.19 -0.41
C CYS A 44 -11.20 7.63 -0.42
N ASN A 45 -12.04 8.51 0.08
CA ASN A 45 -11.72 9.89 0.38
C ASN A 45 -12.22 10.17 1.79
N LYS A 46 -11.31 10.24 2.76
CA LYS A 46 -11.65 10.29 4.18
C LYS A 46 -12.62 9.14 4.55
N ASP A 47 -13.86 9.46 4.86
CA ASP A 47 -14.94 8.55 5.25
C ASP A 47 -15.83 8.10 4.07
N THR A 48 -15.64 8.69 2.89
CA THR A 48 -16.47 8.42 1.72
C THR A 48 -15.88 7.32 0.85
N ILE A 49 -16.69 6.36 0.43
CA ILE A 49 -16.27 5.20 -0.37
C ILE A 49 -17.00 5.20 -1.71
N PHE A 50 -16.24 5.03 -2.79
CA PHE A 50 -16.74 4.81 -4.13
C PHE A 50 -16.22 3.48 -4.65
N LEU A 51 -17.09 2.69 -5.28
CA LEU A 51 -16.72 1.50 -6.05
C LEU A 51 -16.70 1.83 -7.53
N TYR A 52 -15.55 1.69 -8.16
CA TYR A 52 -15.43 1.72 -9.60
C TYR A 52 -15.39 0.29 -10.14
N ASN A 53 -16.39 -0.07 -10.95
CA ASN A 53 -16.41 -1.34 -11.64
C ASN A 53 -15.52 -1.25 -12.90
N THR A 54 -14.49 -2.10 -12.98
CA THR A 54 -13.50 -2.03 -14.07
C THR A 54 -14.07 -2.50 -15.42
N ASP A 55 -15.11 -3.34 -15.42
CA ASP A 55 -15.73 -3.87 -16.64
C ASP A 55 -16.77 -2.88 -17.20
N THR A 56 -17.71 -2.43 -16.36
CA THR A 56 -18.80 -1.51 -16.78
C THR A 56 -18.40 -0.04 -16.76
N LYS A 57 -17.28 0.29 -16.11
CA LYS A 57 -16.76 1.67 -15.89
C LYS A 57 -17.73 2.57 -15.13
N GLN A 58 -18.64 1.98 -14.39
CA GLN A 58 -19.57 2.70 -13.54
C GLN A 58 -18.99 2.91 -12.15
N VAL A 59 -19.28 4.07 -11.58
CA VAL A 59 -18.93 4.39 -10.19
C VAL A 59 -20.19 4.36 -9.35
N THR A 60 -20.13 3.65 -8.23
CA THR A 60 -21.21 3.55 -7.26
C THR A 60 -20.73 4.11 -5.92
N HIS A 61 -21.49 5.03 -5.35
CA HIS A 61 -21.25 5.49 -3.98
C HIS A 61 -21.73 4.44 -2.99
N ILE A 62 -20.87 4.03 -2.07
CA ILE A 62 -21.18 3.07 -1.02
C ILE A 62 -21.63 3.82 0.22
N LYS A 63 -22.86 3.57 0.63
CA LYS A 63 -23.38 4.10 1.90
C LYS A 63 -22.68 3.39 3.06
N ASN A 64 -22.21 4.14 4.02
CA ASN A 64 -21.60 3.62 5.23
C ASN A 64 -21.84 4.57 6.40
N ASP A 65 -21.66 4.08 7.63
CA ASP A 65 -21.77 4.83 8.87
C ASP A 65 -20.40 5.11 9.51
N ILE A 66 -19.32 4.98 8.74
CA ILE A 66 -17.96 5.31 9.18
C ILE A 66 -17.80 6.81 9.07
N SER A 67 -17.37 7.45 10.16
CA SER A 67 -17.15 8.91 10.24
C SER A 67 -15.67 9.29 10.27
N GLU A 68 -14.80 8.28 10.42
CA GLU A 68 -13.36 8.42 10.53
C GLU A 68 -12.68 8.26 9.16
N GLU A 69 -11.49 8.80 9.01
CA GLU A 69 -10.70 8.60 7.80
C GLU A 69 -10.32 7.13 7.64
N ILE A 70 -10.64 6.56 6.48
CA ILE A 70 -10.32 5.17 6.11
C ILE A 70 -8.85 5.12 5.69
N THR A 71 -8.10 4.25 6.34
CA THR A 71 -6.66 4.10 6.11
C THR A 71 -6.30 2.82 5.38
N ASP A 72 -7.11 1.75 5.56
CA ASP A 72 -6.91 0.49 4.87
C ASP A 72 -8.19 -0.34 4.81
N ILE A 73 -8.27 -1.25 3.81
CA ILE A 73 -9.39 -2.19 3.64
C ILE A 73 -8.84 -3.56 3.32
N GLU A 74 -9.23 -4.55 4.11
CA GLU A 74 -8.83 -5.95 3.90
C GLU A 74 -10.05 -6.84 3.70
N GLN A 75 -10.08 -7.58 2.59
CA GLN A 75 -11.20 -8.43 2.21
C GLN A 75 -11.08 -9.84 2.79
N ILE A 76 -12.10 -10.26 3.53
CA ILE A 76 -12.17 -11.59 4.12
C ILE A 76 -12.74 -12.60 3.12
N ASP A 77 -13.89 -12.26 2.55
CA ASP A 77 -14.61 -13.03 1.54
C ASP A 77 -15.34 -12.10 0.55
N GLU A 78 -16.25 -12.63 -0.25
CA GLU A 78 -16.95 -11.84 -1.30
C GLU A 78 -17.70 -10.62 -0.77
N SER A 79 -18.13 -10.63 0.49
CA SER A 79 -18.98 -9.57 1.07
C SER A 79 -18.50 -9.00 2.39
N HIS A 80 -17.51 -9.61 3.05
CA HIS A 80 -17.05 -9.18 4.35
C HIS A 80 -15.65 -8.55 4.30
N PHE A 81 -15.50 -7.47 5.08
CA PHE A 81 -14.30 -6.63 5.07
C PHE A 81 -13.92 -6.22 6.49
N PHE A 82 -12.61 -6.11 6.72
CA PHE A 82 -12.08 -5.30 7.80
C PHE A 82 -11.71 -3.93 7.24
N ILE A 83 -12.07 -2.86 7.95
CA ILE A 83 -11.83 -1.48 7.56
C ILE A 83 -11.05 -0.80 8.66
N GLY A 84 -9.80 -0.47 8.37
CA GLY A 84 -8.93 0.31 9.23
C GLY A 84 -9.23 1.79 9.10
N THR A 85 -9.22 2.50 10.22
CA THR A 85 -9.42 3.94 10.29
C THR A 85 -8.38 4.59 11.20
N GLU A 86 -8.32 5.92 11.21
CA GLU A 86 -7.46 6.65 12.13
C GLU A 86 -7.87 6.49 13.61
N MET A 87 -9.04 5.99 13.91
CA MET A 87 -9.54 5.82 15.28
C MET A 87 -9.66 4.36 15.72
N GLY A 88 -9.57 3.41 14.80
CA GLY A 88 -9.72 1.99 15.11
C GLY A 88 -9.98 1.13 13.89
N ILE A 89 -10.72 0.05 14.10
CA ILE A 89 -11.03 -0.93 13.07
C ILE A 89 -12.50 -1.31 13.12
N HIS A 90 -13.13 -1.46 11.96
CA HIS A 90 -14.51 -1.92 11.81
C HIS A 90 -14.53 -3.27 11.08
N TYR A 91 -15.51 -4.10 11.43
CA TYR A 91 -15.89 -5.28 10.69
C TYR A 91 -17.19 -4.98 9.95
N ALA A 92 -17.24 -5.17 8.65
CA ALA A 92 -18.37 -4.74 7.84
C ALA A 92 -18.77 -5.78 6.80
N GLN A 93 -20.03 -5.73 6.38
CA GLN A 93 -20.58 -6.49 5.28
C GLN A 93 -21.12 -5.56 4.21
N LEU A 94 -20.73 -5.80 2.96
CA LEU A 94 -21.25 -5.07 1.80
C LEU A 94 -22.53 -5.76 1.29
N GLU A 95 -23.64 -5.05 1.38
CA GLU A 95 -24.95 -5.48 0.87
C GLU A 95 -25.66 -4.31 0.18
N ASN A 96 -26.16 -4.51 -1.04
CA ASN A 96 -26.97 -3.51 -1.77
C ASN A 96 -26.34 -2.11 -1.83
N ASN A 97 -25.03 -2.04 -2.11
CA ASN A 97 -24.24 -0.81 -2.15
C ASN A 97 -24.20 -0.06 -0.80
N ALA A 98 -24.29 -0.78 0.30
CA ALA A 98 -24.12 -0.25 1.63
C ALA A 98 -23.21 -1.15 2.45
N LEU A 99 -22.27 -0.56 3.18
CA LEU A 99 -21.49 -1.24 4.20
C LEU A 99 -22.27 -1.20 5.51
N LYS A 100 -22.65 -2.38 5.99
CA LYS A 100 -23.26 -2.57 7.29
C LYS A 100 -22.18 -2.96 8.29
N LEU A 101 -22.00 -2.14 9.31
CA LEU A 101 -21.08 -2.45 10.39
C LEU A 101 -21.61 -3.62 11.21
N ILE A 102 -20.74 -4.60 11.46
CA ILE A 102 -21.04 -5.77 12.28
C ILE A 102 -20.34 -5.57 13.61
N ASN A 103 -21.13 -5.62 14.69
CA ASN A 103 -20.57 -5.48 16.04
C ASN A 103 -19.55 -6.59 16.32
N CYS A 104 -18.38 -6.21 16.78
CA CYS A 104 -17.32 -7.09 17.21
C CYS A 104 -16.59 -6.47 18.42
N ASP A 105 -17.14 -6.71 19.63
CA ASP A 105 -16.72 -6.06 20.88
C ASP A 105 -15.21 -6.04 21.13
N LYS A 106 -14.50 -7.08 20.67
CA LYS A 106 -13.06 -7.17 20.87
C LYS A 106 -12.30 -6.33 19.85
N LEU A 107 -12.76 -6.23 18.61
CA LEU A 107 -12.17 -5.31 17.62
C LEU A 107 -12.40 -3.86 18.00
N GLU A 108 -13.55 -3.51 18.56
CA GLU A 108 -13.85 -2.17 19.05
C GLU A 108 -12.91 -1.73 20.19
N SER A 109 -12.21 -2.68 20.83
CA SER A 109 -11.18 -2.38 21.82
C SER A 109 -9.86 -1.89 21.20
N VAL A 110 -9.68 -2.05 19.88
CA VAL A 110 -8.53 -1.53 19.12
C VAL A 110 -8.75 -0.04 18.85
N LYS A 111 -8.40 0.78 19.83
CA LYS A 111 -8.49 2.25 19.75
C LYS A 111 -7.11 2.82 19.40
N ALA A 112 -6.74 2.71 18.14
CA ALA A 112 -5.48 3.20 17.60
C ALA A 112 -5.64 3.51 16.12
N GLN A 113 -4.91 4.46 15.61
CA GLN A 113 -4.82 4.66 14.17
C GLN A 113 -4.27 3.40 13.52
N VAL A 114 -5.07 2.78 12.69
CA VAL A 114 -4.66 1.62 11.87
C VAL A 114 -3.88 2.14 10.67
N SER A 115 -2.77 1.52 10.36
CA SER A 115 -1.93 1.90 9.23
C SER A 115 -1.95 0.88 8.11
N ASP A 116 -2.10 -0.41 8.46
CA ASP A 116 -2.16 -1.50 7.50
C ASP A 116 -2.84 -2.74 8.12
N LEU A 117 -3.48 -3.54 7.29
CA LEU A 117 -4.17 -4.76 7.65
C LEU A 117 -3.69 -5.93 6.81
N HIS A 118 -3.57 -7.09 7.41
CA HIS A 118 -3.36 -8.33 6.66
C HIS A 118 -4.15 -9.47 7.28
N PHE A 119 -5.05 -10.05 6.50
CA PHE A 119 -5.87 -11.20 6.92
C PHE A 119 -5.36 -12.50 6.29
N ASP A 120 -4.83 -13.39 7.12
CA ASP A 120 -4.51 -14.75 6.67
C ASP A 120 -5.78 -15.63 6.73
N LYS A 121 -6.26 -16.03 5.55
CA LYS A 121 -7.48 -16.84 5.39
C LYS A 121 -7.32 -18.27 5.90
N LYS A 122 -6.10 -18.83 5.91
CA LYS A 122 -5.83 -20.22 6.34
C LYS A 122 -5.97 -20.36 7.86
N ILE A 123 -5.32 -19.46 8.59
CA ILE A 123 -5.32 -19.46 10.05
C ILE A 123 -6.43 -18.58 10.65
N ARG A 124 -7.16 -17.83 9.81
CA ARG A 124 -8.24 -16.89 10.18
C ARG A 124 -7.83 -15.85 11.21
N LYS A 125 -6.66 -15.25 10.99
CA LYS A 125 -6.11 -14.20 11.84
C LYS A 125 -5.90 -12.91 11.05
N LEU A 126 -6.26 -11.81 11.68
CA LEU A 126 -6.02 -10.47 11.17
C LEU A 126 -4.85 -9.84 11.92
N PHE A 127 -3.80 -9.50 11.18
CA PHE A 127 -2.68 -8.70 11.66
C PHE A 127 -3.02 -7.23 11.46
N ILE A 128 -2.91 -6.45 12.52
CA ILE A 128 -3.30 -5.04 12.57
C ILE A 128 -2.05 -4.21 12.87
N GLY A 129 -1.58 -3.48 11.89
CA GLY A 129 -0.52 -2.49 12.03
C GLY A 129 -1.08 -1.17 12.51
N THR A 130 -0.39 -0.53 13.44
CA THR A 130 -0.86 0.73 14.03
C THR A 130 0.21 1.80 14.03
N PHE A 131 -0.23 3.06 14.05
CA PHE A 131 0.64 4.20 14.28
C PHE A 131 1.04 4.25 15.75
N LEU A 132 2.35 4.16 16.03
CA LEU A 132 2.98 4.26 17.35
C LEU A 132 2.45 3.30 18.44
N ARG A 133 1.75 2.23 18.06
CA ARG A 133 1.28 1.20 19.03
C ARG A 133 1.64 -0.22 18.60
N GLY A 134 2.51 -0.34 17.60
CA GLY A 134 3.01 -1.61 17.10
C GLY A 134 1.95 -2.46 16.43
N ILE A 135 2.06 -3.78 16.61
CA ILE A 135 1.19 -4.78 15.99
C ILE A 135 0.21 -5.38 16.98
N MET A 136 -1.02 -5.64 16.51
CA MET A 136 -2.02 -6.45 17.20
C MET A 136 -2.48 -7.58 16.28
N VAL A 137 -2.94 -8.67 16.86
CA VAL A 137 -3.49 -9.80 16.10
C VAL A 137 -4.88 -10.14 16.63
N TYR A 138 -5.86 -10.09 15.73
CA TYR A 138 -7.20 -10.56 16.03
C TYR A 138 -7.41 -11.97 15.50
N ASP A 139 -7.74 -12.91 16.38
CA ASP A 139 -8.07 -14.28 16.01
C ASP A 139 -9.60 -14.39 15.87
N MET A 140 -10.07 -14.64 14.66
CA MET A 140 -11.51 -14.79 14.38
C MET A 140 -12.13 -16.04 15.01
N ASN A 141 -11.34 -17.07 15.28
CA ASN A 141 -11.85 -18.32 15.86
C ASN A 141 -12.12 -18.16 17.36
N THR A 142 -11.20 -17.53 18.07
CA THR A 142 -11.32 -17.29 19.52
C THR A 142 -11.96 -15.94 19.85
N LYS A 143 -12.14 -15.07 18.85
CA LYS A 143 -12.63 -13.70 19.00
C LYS A 143 -11.81 -12.89 20.03
N SER A 144 -10.50 -13.06 20.02
CA SER A 144 -9.58 -12.39 20.94
C SER A 144 -8.57 -11.53 20.20
N VAL A 145 -8.15 -10.43 20.84
CA VAL A 145 -7.05 -9.60 20.38
C VAL A 145 -5.81 -9.91 21.21
N ILE A 146 -4.74 -10.27 20.54
CA ILE A 146 -3.44 -10.56 21.12
C ILE A 146 -2.50 -9.41 20.76
N ARG A 147 -1.63 -9.03 21.69
CA ARG A 147 -0.50 -8.12 21.43
C ARG A 147 0.76 -8.92 21.60
N PRO A 148 1.47 -9.21 20.50
CA PRO A 148 2.78 -9.86 20.59
C PRO A 148 3.71 -9.07 21.49
N ASP A 149 4.40 -9.76 22.39
CA ASP A 149 5.35 -9.14 23.29
C ASP A 149 6.66 -8.84 22.56
N TYR A 150 6.76 -7.64 22.00
CA TYR A 150 7.94 -7.20 21.26
C TYR A 150 8.10 -5.66 21.29
N ASN A 151 9.35 -5.22 21.12
CA ASN A 151 9.76 -3.80 21.20
C ASN A 151 9.28 -2.89 20.06
N LEU A 152 8.20 -3.24 19.34
CA LEU A 152 7.59 -2.38 18.31
C LEU A 152 6.48 -1.47 18.83
N LYS A 153 6.23 -1.45 20.14
CA LYS A 153 5.09 -0.73 20.74
C LYS A 153 5.08 0.79 20.49
N ASP A 154 6.24 1.38 20.28
CA ASP A 154 6.40 2.82 20.06
C ASP A 154 6.85 3.12 18.62
N ILE A 155 6.71 2.15 17.70
CA ILE A 155 7.09 2.25 16.30
C ILE A 155 5.82 2.15 15.44
N SER A 156 5.73 2.99 14.42
CA SER A 156 4.64 2.93 13.45
C SER A 156 4.88 1.77 12.49
N ILE A 157 3.89 0.90 12.36
CA ILE A 157 3.84 -0.11 11.30
C ILE A 157 3.39 0.60 10.03
N THR A 158 4.04 0.38 8.92
CA THR A 158 3.71 1.01 7.64
C THR A 158 3.08 0.02 6.67
N ARG A 159 3.56 -1.23 6.65
CA ARG A 159 3.05 -2.24 5.72
C ARG A 159 3.31 -3.66 6.22
N PHE A 160 2.38 -4.56 5.91
CA PHE A 160 2.56 -6.01 5.99
C PHE A 160 2.77 -6.62 4.60
N LYS A 161 3.62 -7.63 4.50
CA LYS A 161 3.76 -8.42 3.28
C LYS A 161 4.06 -9.89 3.62
N PRO A 162 3.22 -10.84 3.17
CA PRO A 162 3.55 -12.25 3.30
C PRO A 162 4.87 -12.58 2.61
N LEU A 163 5.77 -13.23 3.32
CA LEU A 163 7.01 -13.78 2.79
C LEU A 163 6.79 -15.24 2.35
N ASN A 164 6.03 -15.97 3.15
CA ASN A 164 5.63 -17.35 2.90
C ASN A 164 4.42 -17.71 3.78
N ASP A 165 3.98 -18.98 3.75
CA ASP A 165 2.80 -19.47 4.49
C ASP A 165 2.88 -19.31 6.03
N LYS A 166 4.03 -19.00 6.59
CA LYS A 166 4.25 -18.90 8.05
C LYS A 166 4.83 -17.57 8.51
N GLU A 167 5.38 -16.82 7.61
CA GLU A 167 6.14 -15.61 7.92
C GLU A 167 5.57 -14.40 7.20
N LEU A 168 5.34 -13.35 7.97
CA LEU A 168 4.87 -12.06 7.52
C LEU A 168 5.95 -11.00 7.77
N LEU A 169 6.34 -10.27 6.76
CA LEU A 169 7.23 -9.12 6.89
C LEU A 169 6.44 -7.91 7.40
N ILE A 170 7.09 -7.14 8.25
CA ILE A 170 6.55 -5.95 8.90
C ILE A 170 7.48 -4.78 8.57
N ALA A 171 7.06 -3.90 7.68
CA ALA A 171 7.75 -2.65 7.44
C ALA A 171 7.37 -1.62 8.52
N THR A 172 8.32 -0.79 8.90
CA THR A 172 8.14 0.18 9.98
C THR A 172 8.70 1.55 9.61
N ASP A 173 8.21 2.58 10.27
CA ASP A 173 8.81 3.92 10.23
C ASP A 173 9.87 4.04 11.34
N GLY A 174 11.13 3.93 10.95
CA GLY A 174 12.29 4.10 11.82
C GLY A 174 12.89 2.80 12.41
N GLY A 175 12.19 1.67 12.33
CA GLY A 175 12.68 0.36 12.85
C GLY A 175 13.21 -0.61 11.80
N GLY A 176 13.15 -0.26 10.51
CA GLY A 176 13.49 -1.15 9.42
C GLY A 176 12.39 -2.17 9.14
N VAL A 177 12.77 -3.36 8.69
CA VAL A 177 11.85 -4.48 8.44
C VAL A 177 12.04 -5.56 9.48
N HIS A 178 10.96 -6.02 10.04
CA HIS A 178 10.89 -7.14 10.95
C HIS A 178 10.14 -8.31 10.30
N LYS A 179 10.28 -9.48 10.86
CA LYS A 179 9.57 -10.68 10.47
C LYS A 179 8.83 -11.27 11.65
N ILE A 180 7.55 -11.57 11.49
CA ILE A 180 6.75 -12.29 12.48
C ILE A 180 6.44 -13.69 11.99
N ASN A 181 6.62 -14.66 12.87
CA ASN A 181 6.05 -15.99 12.66
C ASN A 181 4.56 -15.96 13.03
N MET A 182 3.68 -16.27 12.10
CA MET A 182 2.22 -16.11 12.26
C MET A 182 1.59 -17.14 13.21
N ASP A 183 2.29 -18.26 13.49
CA ASP A 183 1.84 -19.28 14.44
C ASP A 183 2.25 -18.94 15.88
N THR A 184 3.50 -18.56 16.07
CA THR A 184 4.11 -18.35 17.41
C THR A 184 4.11 -16.91 17.86
N TYR A 185 3.87 -15.96 16.95
CA TYR A 185 3.99 -14.50 17.13
C TYR A 185 5.38 -14.01 17.50
N GLN A 186 6.40 -14.85 17.30
CA GLN A 186 7.78 -14.43 17.50
C GLN A 186 8.16 -13.42 16.41
N ILE A 187 8.64 -12.24 16.84
CA ILE A 187 9.11 -11.18 15.96
C ILE A 187 10.62 -11.07 16.08
N VAL A 188 11.28 -10.93 14.93
CA VAL A 188 12.74 -10.73 14.85
C VAL A 188 13.04 -9.63 13.83
N PRO A 189 14.12 -8.82 14.03
CA PRO A 189 14.61 -7.93 12.98
C PRO A 189 15.07 -8.75 11.77
N GLU A 190 14.70 -8.31 10.57
CA GLU A 190 15.06 -8.99 9.32
C GLU A 190 16.01 -8.12 8.48
N ILE A 191 15.62 -6.86 8.25
CA ILE A 191 16.41 -5.91 7.47
C ILE A 191 16.49 -4.60 8.24
N VAL A 192 17.70 -4.25 8.69
CA VAL A 192 17.96 -3.01 9.44
C VAL A 192 19.17 -2.31 8.82
N ALA A 193 19.10 -0.97 8.76
CA ALA A 193 20.20 -0.18 8.21
C ALA A 193 21.47 -0.34 9.06
N ASP A 194 22.57 -0.69 8.39
CA ASP A 194 23.92 -0.59 8.95
C ASP A 194 24.60 0.67 8.39
N TYR A 195 24.64 1.72 9.18
CA TYR A 195 25.23 3.01 8.81
C TYR A 195 26.77 2.94 8.62
N ASN A 196 27.40 1.85 9.01
CA ASN A 196 28.83 1.62 8.82
C ASN A 196 29.13 0.85 7.51
N SER A 197 28.09 0.38 6.82
CA SER A 197 28.20 -0.37 5.58
C SER A 197 27.92 0.50 4.37
N ASN A 198 28.79 0.51 3.38
CA ASN A 198 28.56 1.15 2.09
C ASN A 198 27.56 0.40 1.18
N CYS A 199 27.07 -0.76 1.64
CA CYS A 199 26.19 -1.66 0.90
C CYS A 199 24.86 -1.92 1.64
N GLY A 200 24.55 -1.17 2.68
CA GLY A 200 23.36 -1.35 3.50
C GLY A 200 22.16 -0.54 3.04
N MET A 201 21.05 -0.74 3.74
CA MET A 201 19.85 0.07 3.61
C MET A 201 20.12 1.51 4.05
N ASN A 202 19.57 2.51 3.34
CA ASN A 202 19.85 3.94 3.57
C ASN A 202 18.95 4.58 4.64
N GLY A 203 18.39 3.79 5.52
CA GLY A 203 17.53 4.26 6.60
C GLY A 203 16.53 3.20 7.00
N ASN A 204 15.97 3.36 8.18
CA ASN A 204 15.04 2.41 8.79
C ASN A 204 13.57 2.79 8.63
N SER A 205 13.26 3.90 7.94
CA SER A 205 11.88 4.28 7.63
C SER A 205 11.48 3.71 6.28
N ILE A 206 10.50 2.81 6.28
CA ILE A 206 10.04 2.06 5.11
C ILE A 206 8.57 2.42 4.86
N ASN A 207 8.27 3.00 3.69
CA ASN A 207 6.91 3.37 3.31
C ASN A 207 6.10 2.20 2.76
N ASP A 208 6.76 1.31 1.99
CA ASP A 208 6.10 0.18 1.36
C ASP A 208 7.07 -0.98 1.16
N ILE A 209 6.55 -2.19 1.04
CA ILE A 209 7.30 -3.43 0.87
C ILE A 209 6.64 -4.31 -0.18
N PHE A 210 7.45 -4.85 -1.08
CA PHE A 210 7.02 -5.78 -2.11
C PHE A 210 7.93 -7.01 -2.13
N VAL A 211 7.35 -8.20 -2.30
CA VAL A 211 8.09 -9.45 -2.50
C VAL A 211 7.75 -9.96 -3.89
N ASP A 212 8.75 -10.10 -4.75
CA ASP A 212 8.58 -10.54 -6.12
C ASP A 212 8.64 -12.07 -6.25
N ASP A 213 8.39 -12.58 -7.47
CA ASP A 213 8.37 -14.02 -7.78
C ASP A 213 9.73 -14.72 -7.62
N GLU A 214 10.83 -13.95 -7.52
CA GLU A 214 12.16 -14.47 -7.21
C GLU A 214 12.50 -14.40 -5.71
N GLU A 215 11.50 -14.13 -4.88
CA GLU A 215 11.64 -13.96 -3.40
C GLU A 215 12.56 -12.78 -3.02
N ARG A 216 12.75 -11.81 -3.91
CA ARG A 216 13.45 -10.57 -3.58
C ARG A 216 12.51 -9.66 -2.81
N VAL A 217 13.03 -9.03 -1.77
CA VAL A 217 12.29 -8.04 -0.99
C VAL A 217 12.68 -6.65 -1.48
N TRP A 218 11.71 -5.90 -1.95
CA TRP A 218 11.83 -4.53 -2.41
C TRP A 218 11.25 -3.60 -1.34
N LEU A 219 12.01 -2.59 -0.94
CA LEU A 219 11.65 -1.65 0.12
C LEU A 219 11.63 -0.23 -0.42
N ALA A 220 10.51 0.47 -0.25
CA ALA A 220 10.42 1.90 -0.48
C ALA A 220 10.95 2.65 0.75
N ASN A 221 12.19 3.12 0.67
CA ASN A 221 12.84 3.83 1.77
C ASN A 221 12.40 5.30 1.84
N TYR A 222 12.11 5.79 3.03
CA TYR A 222 11.89 7.21 3.26
C TYR A 222 13.12 7.83 3.94
N PRO A 223 13.57 9.02 3.53
CA PRO A 223 13.07 9.81 2.40
C PRO A 223 13.68 9.42 1.05
N ILE A 224 14.57 8.45 0.97
CA ILE A 224 15.45 8.26 -0.18
C ILE A 224 15.50 6.81 -0.68
N GLY A 225 15.00 6.60 -1.89
CA GLY A 225 15.35 5.48 -2.75
C GLY A 225 14.63 4.17 -2.47
N ILE A 226 15.18 3.12 -3.07
CA ILE A 226 14.70 1.75 -2.95
C ILE A 226 15.84 0.87 -2.49
N THR A 227 15.54 -0.05 -1.59
CA THR A 227 16.47 -1.14 -1.22
C THR A 227 15.92 -2.45 -1.79
N ILE A 228 16.79 -3.28 -2.36
CA ILE A 228 16.46 -4.63 -2.77
C ILE A 228 17.32 -5.60 -1.98
N GLN A 229 16.66 -6.48 -1.23
CA GLN A 229 17.30 -7.65 -0.65
C GLN A 229 17.14 -8.82 -1.61
N ASN A 230 18.26 -9.37 -2.05
CA ASN A 230 18.27 -10.57 -2.87
C ASN A 230 18.86 -11.74 -2.07
N ASN A 231 18.03 -12.71 -1.73
CA ASN A 231 18.45 -13.88 -0.94
C ASN A 231 19.46 -14.79 -1.65
N ARG A 232 19.60 -14.63 -2.98
CA ARG A 232 20.60 -15.37 -3.79
C ARG A 232 21.98 -14.73 -3.79
N TYR A 233 22.08 -13.47 -3.34
CA TYR A 233 23.35 -12.73 -3.26
C TYR A 233 23.47 -12.11 -1.88
N THR A 234 24.62 -12.28 -1.24
CA THR A 234 24.94 -11.63 0.04
C THR A 234 25.16 -10.12 -0.21
N GLY A 235 24.10 -9.33 -0.15
CA GLY A 235 24.18 -7.86 -0.27
C GLY A 235 22.90 -7.21 -0.73
N TYR A 236 22.79 -5.93 -0.40
CA TYR A 236 21.70 -5.05 -0.85
C TYR A 236 22.15 -4.22 -2.05
N LYS A 237 21.22 -3.94 -2.98
CA LYS A 237 21.45 -2.97 -4.03
C LYS A 237 20.58 -1.75 -3.77
N TRP A 238 21.23 -0.62 -3.61
CA TRP A 238 20.54 0.64 -3.45
C TRP A 238 20.24 1.26 -4.82
N ILE A 239 18.97 1.58 -5.06
CA ILE A 239 18.50 2.24 -6.27
C ILE A 239 17.95 3.61 -5.87
N LYS A 240 18.48 4.66 -6.53
CA LYS A 240 18.11 6.04 -6.27
C LYS A 240 18.06 6.87 -7.54
N HIS A 241 17.47 8.05 -7.44
CA HIS A 241 17.46 9.04 -8.50
C HIS A 241 18.90 9.48 -8.84
N SER A 242 19.18 9.62 -10.12
CA SER A 242 20.46 10.15 -10.62
C SER A 242 20.18 11.28 -11.58
N ILE A 243 20.58 12.49 -11.22
CA ILE A 243 20.35 13.70 -12.00
C ILE A 243 20.95 13.53 -13.42
N GLY A 244 20.13 13.76 -14.45
CA GLY A 244 20.54 13.62 -15.85
C GLY A 244 20.57 12.19 -16.38
N ASN A 245 20.36 11.17 -15.55
CA ASN A 245 20.28 9.77 -15.96
C ASN A 245 18.82 9.31 -16.06
N LYS A 246 18.31 9.14 -17.28
CA LYS A 246 16.94 8.63 -17.52
C LYS A 246 16.77 7.14 -17.17
N GLN A 247 17.86 6.41 -16.94
CA GLN A 247 17.89 5.01 -16.52
C GLN A 247 18.02 4.90 -14.99
N SER A 248 17.24 5.70 -14.25
CA SER A 248 17.18 5.72 -12.80
C SER A 248 15.76 6.05 -12.34
N LEU A 249 15.51 5.95 -11.04
CA LEU A 249 14.27 6.47 -10.43
C LEU A 249 14.07 7.95 -10.80
N ILE A 250 12.80 8.33 -11.02
CA ILE A 250 12.44 9.75 -11.28
C ILE A 250 12.59 10.61 -10.02
N ASN A 251 12.37 10.01 -8.84
CA ASN A 251 12.46 10.68 -7.54
C ASN A 251 12.77 9.65 -6.44
N ASP A 252 13.56 10.05 -5.44
CA ASP A 252 13.98 9.18 -4.34
C ASP A 252 12.89 8.93 -3.28
N GLN A 253 11.82 9.73 -3.28
CA GLN A 253 10.69 9.54 -2.38
C GLN A 253 9.67 8.62 -3.03
N VAL A 254 9.77 7.33 -2.72
CA VAL A 254 8.90 6.27 -3.23
C VAL A 254 7.80 5.99 -2.20
N ASN A 255 6.54 6.08 -2.62
CA ASN A 255 5.36 5.92 -1.77
C ASN A 255 4.73 4.53 -1.90
N ALA A 256 4.77 3.94 -3.10
CA ALA A 256 4.23 2.60 -3.33
C ALA A 256 4.97 1.89 -4.47
N ILE A 257 4.98 0.57 -4.42
CA ILE A 257 5.61 -0.33 -5.39
C ILE A 257 4.63 -1.43 -5.75
N ILE A 258 4.53 -1.76 -7.05
CA ILE A 258 3.81 -2.95 -7.52
C ILE A 258 4.64 -3.68 -8.57
N GLU A 259 4.39 -4.98 -8.71
CA GLU A 259 4.73 -5.78 -9.88
C GLU A 259 3.48 -5.97 -10.72
N ASP A 260 3.60 -5.75 -12.04
CA ASP A 260 2.53 -6.06 -12.97
C ASP A 260 2.55 -7.54 -13.40
N ARG A 261 1.55 -7.97 -14.13
CA ARG A 261 1.43 -9.38 -14.58
C ARG A 261 2.49 -9.83 -15.58
N GLU A 262 3.25 -8.90 -16.14
CA GLU A 262 4.40 -9.19 -16.99
C GLU A 262 5.70 -9.34 -16.22
N GLY A 263 5.66 -9.08 -14.88
CA GLY A 263 6.79 -9.11 -13.97
C GLY A 263 7.62 -7.83 -13.98
N ASP A 264 7.07 -6.74 -14.51
CA ASP A 264 7.71 -5.43 -14.51
C ASP A 264 7.30 -4.63 -13.27
N LEU A 265 8.15 -3.69 -12.82
CA LEU A 265 7.94 -2.97 -11.57
C LEU A 265 7.54 -1.51 -11.80
N TRP A 266 6.59 -1.05 -11.01
CA TRP A 266 6.09 0.31 -11.02
C TRP A 266 6.24 0.96 -9.66
N PHE A 267 6.69 2.21 -9.64
CA PHE A 267 7.02 2.97 -8.43
C PHE A 267 6.28 4.30 -8.44
N ALA A 268 5.34 4.48 -7.53
CA ALA A 268 4.68 5.75 -7.29
C ALA A 268 5.60 6.65 -6.46
N THR A 269 5.86 7.87 -6.93
CA THR A 269 6.82 8.77 -6.28
C THR A 269 6.25 10.18 -6.08
N ASN A 270 6.99 11.02 -5.35
CA ASN A 270 6.64 12.43 -5.17
C ASN A 270 6.87 13.30 -6.42
N ASN A 271 7.36 12.73 -7.53
CA ASN A 271 7.55 13.47 -8.78
C ASN A 271 7.28 12.61 -10.02
N GLY A 272 6.13 11.96 -10.05
CA GLY A 272 5.74 11.08 -11.15
C GLY A 272 5.84 9.60 -10.79
N ILE A 273 5.84 8.77 -11.83
CA ILE A 273 5.88 7.31 -11.72
C ILE A 273 7.10 6.80 -12.46
N SER A 274 7.87 5.91 -11.84
CA SER A 274 8.94 5.17 -12.49
C SER A 274 8.47 3.76 -12.84
N PHE A 275 8.91 3.28 -13.98
CA PHE A 275 8.72 1.92 -14.46
C PHE A 275 10.09 1.26 -14.68
N PHE A 276 10.22 0.03 -14.25
CA PHE A 276 11.42 -0.80 -14.45
C PHE A 276 11.03 -2.08 -15.17
N ASN A 277 11.58 -2.26 -16.36
CA ASN A 277 11.41 -3.50 -17.09
C ASN A 277 12.38 -4.56 -16.56
N SER A 278 11.86 -5.60 -15.96
CA SER A 278 12.64 -6.65 -15.29
C SER A 278 13.47 -7.50 -16.27
N LYS A 279 13.00 -7.67 -17.52
CA LYS A 279 13.68 -8.46 -18.56
C LYS A 279 14.84 -7.73 -19.19
N THR A 280 14.70 -6.42 -19.40
CA THR A 280 15.73 -5.60 -20.10
C THR A 280 16.58 -4.78 -19.15
N GLY A 281 16.15 -4.60 -17.89
CA GLY A 281 16.80 -3.72 -16.90
C GLY A 281 16.63 -2.23 -17.20
N GLN A 282 15.71 -1.87 -18.10
CA GLN A 282 15.52 -0.47 -18.51
C GLN A 282 14.52 0.25 -17.61
N TRP A 283 14.82 1.53 -17.35
CA TRP A 283 13.95 2.44 -16.61
C TRP A 283 13.21 3.38 -17.55
N ARG A 284 11.98 3.70 -17.21
CA ARG A 284 11.18 4.80 -17.80
C ARG A 284 10.53 5.59 -16.70
N SER A 285 10.22 6.84 -16.98
CA SER A 285 9.45 7.72 -16.10
C SER A 285 8.26 8.28 -16.85
N VAL A 286 7.13 8.39 -16.19
CA VAL A 286 5.89 8.93 -16.74
C VAL A 286 5.26 9.89 -15.73
N LEU A 287 4.49 10.86 -16.24
CA LEU A 287 3.82 11.88 -15.42
C LEU A 287 4.80 12.65 -14.50
N SER A 288 6.01 12.94 -15.00
CA SER A 288 6.96 13.79 -14.28
C SER A 288 6.63 15.27 -14.45
N ALA A 289 7.16 16.12 -13.56
CA ALA A 289 7.05 17.58 -13.69
C ALA A 289 7.64 18.14 -15.00
N PHE A 290 8.50 17.38 -15.68
CA PHE A 290 9.09 17.76 -16.97
C PHE A 290 8.16 17.49 -18.17
N GLU A 291 7.07 16.74 -18.00
CA GLU A 291 6.08 16.47 -19.05
C GLU A 291 4.91 17.49 -19.04
N GLU A 292 5.17 18.72 -18.64
CA GLU A 292 4.21 19.81 -18.37
C GLU A 292 3.30 20.24 -19.53
N SER A 293 3.30 19.61 -20.67
CA SER A 293 2.46 20.03 -21.80
C SER A 293 0.94 19.85 -21.58
N GLN A 294 0.51 19.22 -20.49
CA GLN A 294 -0.89 18.86 -20.24
C GLN A 294 -1.55 19.59 -19.04
N GLY A 295 -0.91 20.57 -18.44
CA GLY A 295 -1.54 21.42 -17.41
C GLY A 295 -1.78 20.78 -16.06
N ASN A 296 -1.22 19.63 -15.76
CA ASN A 296 -1.35 18.96 -14.47
C ASN A 296 -0.27 19.44 -13.50
N LYS A 297 -0.67 20.14 -12.43
CA LYS A 297 0.26 20.79 -11.49
C LYS A 297 0.78 19.90 -10.38
N SER A 298 0.22 18.71 -10.15
CA SER A 298 0.65 17.79 -9.11
C SER A 298 1.15 16.50 -9.72
N HIS A 299 2.32 16.08 -9.30
CA HIS A 299 3.00 14.88 -9.76
C HIS A 299 3.28 13.91 -8.62
N ILE A 300 2.62 14.11 -7.48
CA ILE A 300 2.76 13.26 -6.29
C ILE A 300 1.76 12.12 -6.41
N PHE A 301 2.28 10.89 -6.47
CA PHE A 301 1.48 9.67 -6.47
C PHE A 301 1.72 8.91 -5.17
N LEU A 302 0.62 8.57 -4.48
CA LEU A 302 0.65 7.90 -3.17
C LEU A 302 0.38 6.40 -3.27
N THR A 303 -0.34 6.00 -4.32
CA THR A 303 -0.74 4.61 -4.52
C THR A 303 -0.75 4.25 -6.00
N ILE A 304 -0.58 2.95 -6.29
CA ILE A 304 -0.56 2.42 -7.64
C ILE A 304 -1.06 0.97 -7.62
N CYS A 305 -1.77 0.53 -8.65
CA CYS A 305 -2.22 -0.86 -8.79
C CYS A 305 -2.42 -1.26 -10.25
N GLU A 306 -2.24 -2.53 -10.58
CA GLU A 306 -2.63 -3.09 -11.87
C GLU A 306 -4.04 -3.67 -11.76
N VAL A 307 -4.99 -3.16 -12.56
CA VAL A 307 -6.40 -3.56 -12.53
C VAL A 307 -6.73 -4.63 -13.60
N ALA A 308 -5.98 -4.64 -14.69
CA ALA A 308 -6.03 -5.67 -15.74
C ALA A 308 -4.66 -5.69 -16.45
N PRO A 309 -4.33 -6.74 -17.23
CA PRO A 309 -3.03 -6.80 -17.89
C PRO A 309 -2.69 -5.52 -18.66
N GLY A 310 -1.59 -4.87 -18.27
CA GLY A 310 -1.11 -3.60 -18.84
C GLY A 310 -1.96 -2.37 -18.54
N ILE A 311 -2.92 -2.45 -17.62
CA ILE A 311 -3.73 -1.32 -17.18
C ILE A 311 -3.37 -0.97 -15.75
N ILE A 312 -2.59 0.10 -15.60
CA ILE A 312 -2.11 0.60 -14.32
C ILE A 312 -2.93 1.81 -13.90
N TRP A 313 -3.34 1.83 -12.65
CA TRP A 313 -4.03 2.94 -12.01
C TRP A 313 -3.14 3.52 -10.93
N ALA A 314 -3.11 4.84 -10.86
CA ALA A 314 -2.36 5.56 -9.85
C ALA A 314 -3.23 6.65 -9.22
N GLY A 315 -3.12 6.80 -7.92
CA GLY A 315 -3.80 7.83 -7.13
C GLY A 315 -2.81 8.80 -6.53
N GLY A 316 -3.17 10.07 -6.53
CA GLY A 316 -2.34 11.14 -6.01
C GLY A 316 -3.07 12.49 -6.00
N TYR A 317 -2.35 13.58 -5.74
CA TYR A 317 -2.88 14.93 -5.69
C TYR A 317 -1.99 15.95 -6.42
#